data_e7eda86c19b7bf6aec781902197105dc
#
_entry.id   e7eda86c19b7bf6aec781902197105dc
#
_cell.length_a   1.000
_cell.length_b   1.000
_cell.length_c   1.000
_cell.angle_alpha   90.00
_cell.angle_beta   90.00
_cell.angle_gamma   90.00
#
_symmetry.space_group_name_H-M   'P 1'
#
loop_
_entity.id
_entity.type
_entity.pdbx_description
1 polymer ?
#
loop_
_entity_poly.entity_id
_entity_poly.type
_entity_poly.pdbx_seq_one_letter_code
_entity_poly.pdbx_strand_id
1 'polypeptide(L)'
;MKILSVQEDTLGHDLGLKPGDSLLKINGKKVADTIDYQFRITEENVLLVFEIDGKFASFDIEKDYDTDLGVEFEEFKIRSCANDCVFCFVDQNPKDMRQTLYFRDGDFRLSYLHGHYITLTNMGQKDLNRIVEQRLSPLYISVHATDPDLRKELFLYKKDDFLLEKLSFLIDNDIELHTQIVLMPDKNDGDQLIRTLTDIYQYFPKLQSCSIVPVGLTDHRDGLMKLSTVSPDYAKQFLQGFPQLRKQFNGVDHPFLFLSDEWYILADHPFPPLYEYDDVDVVENGVGQVAAFLDKFENEKALISQYNNVNRNFSIATGTLIHGLFEKEVGGYLNNLTGINVSVYPVKNDFLGHSVTVSGLLTGRDIVDQLKDKNLGEALWISHRILDDDGTKTLDDMTLEEM
;
A
#
# COMPACT_ATOMS: atom_id res chain seq x y z
N MET A 1 3.37 8.71 25.83
CA MET A 1 2.88 7.44 25.29
C MET A 1 2.44 6.58 26.46
N LYS A 2 1.22 6.08 26.43
CA LYS A 2 0.66 5.28 27.53
C LYS A 2 1.00 3.81 27.36
N ILE A 3 1.40 3.16 28.46
CA ILE A 3 1.74 1.73 28.48
C ILE A 3 0.46 0.89 28.48
N LEU A 4 0.39 -0.09 27.59
CA LEU A 4 -0.67 -1.11 27.51
C LEU A 4 -0.30 -2.36 28.31
N SER A 5 0.93 -2.82 28.16
CA SER A 5 1.44 -4.00 28.84
C SER A 5 2.91 -3.85 29.20
N VAL A 6 3.35 -4.60 30.22
CA VAL A 6 4.75 -4.71 30.64
C VAL A 6 5.08 -6.19 30.71
N GLN A 7 6.13 -6.60 30.02
CA GLN A 7 6.58 -7.98 29.98
C GLN A 7 7.35 -8.30 31.28
N GLU A 8 7.14 -9.47 31.87
CA GLU A 8 7.87 -9.95 33.04
C GLU A 8 9.37 -10.12 32.72
N ASP A 9 10.21 -9.96 33.72
CA ASP A 9 11.68 -10.08 33.62
C ASP A 9 12.33 -9.10 32.61
N THR A 10 11.75 -7.91 32.46
CA THR A 10 12.30 -6.84 31.63
C THR A 10 12.64 -5.59 32.44
N LEU A 11 13.40 -4.67 31.83
CA LEU A 11 13.78 -3.42 32.47
C LEU A 11 12.57 -2.60 32.95
N GLY A 12 11.49 -2.56 32.17
CA GLY A 12 10.24 -1.88 32.56
C GLY A 12 9.58 -2.53 33.78
N HIS A 13 9.62 -3.87 33.87
CA HIS A 13 9.14 -4.60 35.04
C HIS A 13 9.97 -4.29 36.29
N ASP A 14 11.32 -4.28 36.18
CA ASP A 14 12.23 -3.97 37.27
C ASP A 14 12.10 -2.52 37.79
N LEU A 15 11.72 -1.59 36.90
CA LEU A 15 11.41 -0.20 37.25
C LEU A 15 10.04 -0.04 37.91
N GLY A 16 9.23 -1.12 37.97
CA GLY A 16 7.89 -1.11 38.54
C GLY A 16 6.84 -0.42 37.69
N LEU A 17 7.08 -0.28 36.38
CA LEU A 17 6.13 0.28 35.43
C LEU A 17 4.89 -0.61 35.29
N LYS A 18 3.74 -0.01 34.99
CA LYS A 18 2.45 -0.71 34.89
C LYS A 18 1.64 -0.21 33.71
N PRO A 19 0.69 -1.02 33.23
CA PRO A 19 -0.33 -0.54 32.30
C PRO A 19 -1.03 0.72 32.84
N GLY A 20 -1.12 1.74 32.01
CA GLY A 20 -1.66 3.05 32.35
C GLY A 20 -0.63 4.13 32.61
N ASP A 21 0.61 3.81 32.99
CA ASP A 21 1.72 4.77 33.09
C ASP A 21 2.05 5.36 31.72
N SER A 22 2.58 6.58 31.71
CA SER A 22 2.84 7.31 30.46
C SER A 22 4.29 7.76 30.38
N LEU A 23 5.01 7.29 29.33
CA LEU A 23 6.33 7.80 28.97
C LEU A 23 6.17 9.18 28.32
N LEU A 24 6.82 10.19 28.89
CA LEU A 24 6.77 11.58 28.46
C LEU A 24 8.03 12.01 27.71
N LYS A 25 9.21 11.65 28.24
CA LYS A 25 10.49 12.09 27.68
C LYS A 25 11.56 11.01 27.84
N ILE A 26 12.49 11.00 26.87
CA ILE A 26 13.79 10.32 26.94
C ILE A 26 14.87 11.37 26.70
N ASN A 27 15.86 11.47 27.59
CA ASN A 27 16.97 12.42 27.54
C ASN A 27 16.49 13.88 27.29
N GLY A 28 15.43 14.28 28.02
CA GLY A 28 14.83 15.61 27.90
C GLY A 28 13.99 15.86 26.64
N LYS A 29 14.02 14.99 25.65
CA LYS A 29 13.25 15.06 24.42
C LYS A 29 11.88 14.40 24.60
N LYS A 30 10.81 15.04 24.09
CA LYS A 30 9.46 14.48 24.13
C LYS A 30 9.40 13.22 23.26
N VAL A 31 8.68 12.20 23.74
CA VAL A 31 8.36 10.98 23.01
C VAL A 31 6.89 11.05 22.60
N ALA A 32 6.64 11.12 21.29
CA ALA A 32 5.29 11.29 20.74
C ALA A 32 4.68 10.00 20.21
N ASP A 33 5.51 9.06 19.79
CA ASP A 33 5.11 7.78 19.18
C ASP A 33 6.21 6.73 19.29
N THR A 34 5.93 5.51 18.83
CA THR A 34 6.84 4.37 18.88
C THR A 34 8.15 4.59 18.13
N ILE A 35 8.13 5.38 17.03
CA ILE A 35 9.34 5.73 16.29
C ILE A 35 10.25 6.62 17.14
N ASP A 36 9.71 7.65 17.81
CA ASP A 36 10.47 8.47 18.75
C ASP A 36 11.07 7.61 19.88
N TYR A 37 10.28 6.66 20.39
CA TYR A 37 10.73 5.74 21.43
C TYR A 37 11.88 4.88 20.93
N GLN A 38 11.71 4.16 19.85
CA GLN A 38 12.72 3.26 19.28
C GLN A 38 14.00 4.01 18.95
N PHE A 39 13.90 5.20 18.37
CA PHE A 39 15.06 6.02 18.03
C PHE A 39 15.85 6.49 19.26
N ARG A 40 15.18 6.77 20.39
CA ARG A 40 15.82 7.37 21.56
C ARG A 40 16.23 6.36 22.64
N ILE A 41 15.61 5.19 22.67
CA ILE A 41 15.89 4.17 23.68
C ILE A 41 17.22 3.44 23.41
N THR A 42 17.78 3.58 22.22
CA THR A 42 19.04 2.92 21.82
C THR A 42 20.29 3.46 22.51
N GLU A 43 20.23 4.59 23.21
CA GLU A 43 21.35 5.12 23.95
C GLU A 43 21.64 4.25 25.21
N GLU A 44 22.92 4.09 25.59
CA GLU A 44 23.33 3.30 26.76
C GLU A 44 22.96 4.00 28.10
N ASN A 45 22.96 5.34 28.12
CA ASN A 45 22.56 6.15 29.28
C ASN A 45 21.28 6.91 28.94
N VAL A 46 20.17 6.55 29.56
CA VAL A 46 18.87 7.14 29.28
C VAL A 46 18.21 7.68 30.56
N LEU A 47 17.83 8.96 30.49
CA LEU A 47 17.00 9.59 31.50
C LEU A 47 15.54 9.51 31.02
N LEU A 48 14.76 8.60 31.61
CA LEU A 48 13.35 8.42 31.32
C LEU A 48 12.50 9.28 32.25
N VAL A 49 11.47 9.93 31.71
CA VAL A 49 10.49 10.66 32.49
C VAL A 49 9.11 10.10 32.22
N PHE A 50 8.49 9.55 33.26
CA PHE A 50 7.14 9.01 33.24
C PHE A 50 6.17 9.87 34.03
N GLU A 51 4.89 9.77 33.72
CA GLU A 51 3.77 10.11 34.58
C GLU A 51 3.16 8.82 35.12
N ILE A 52 3.25 8.65 36.46
CA ILE A 52 2.79 7.47 37.21
C ILE A 52 1.81 7.98 38.27
N ASP A 53 0.58 7.51 38.30
CA ASP A 53 -0.48 7.94 39.23
C ASP A 53 -0.64 9.49 39.31
N GLY A 54 -0.50 10.18 38.15
CA GLY A 54 -0.60 11.64 38.04
C GLY A 54 0.62 12.41 38.61
N LYS A 55 1.73 11.73 38.91
CA LYS A 55 2.99 12.31 39.37
C LYS A 55 4.12 12.03 38.39
N PHE A 56 5.06 12.98 38.29
CA PHE A 56 6.25 12.76 37.47
C PHE A 56 7.30 11.96 38.23
N ALA A 57 7.79 10.89 37.59
CA ALA A 57 8.90 10.08 38.05
C ALA A 57 10.01 10.11 37.01
N SER A 58 11.27 10.12 37.47
CA SER A 58 12.43 10.09 36.58
C SER A 58 13.31 8.92 36.95
N PHE A 59 13.77 8.19 35.96
CA PHE A 59 14.67 7.04 36.09
C PHE A 59 15.93 7.33 35.25
N ASP A 60 17.07 7.31 35.90
CA ASP A 60 18.39 7.42 35.26
C ASP A 60 18.93 6.00 35.12
N ILE A 61 19.12 5.52 33.91
CA ILE A 61 19.34 4.11 33.61
C ILE A 61 20.58 3.97 32.73
N GLU A 62 21.49 3.08 33.13
CA GLU A 62 22.56 2.56 32.30
C GLU A 62 22.15 1.17 31.81
N LYS A 63 22.18 0.93 30.50
CA LYS A 63 21.74 -0.32 29.87
C LYS A 63 22.58 -0.63 28.63
N ASP A 64 22.56 -1.86 28.18
CA ASP A 64 23.12 -2.21 26.88
C ASP A 64 22.33 -1.55 25.73
N TYR A 65 23.01 -1.26 24.65
CA TYR A 65 22.48 -0.58 23.45
C TYR A 65 21.17 -1.20 22.93
N ASP A 66 21.07 -2.53 22.89
CA ASP A 66 19.95 -3.31 22.37
C ASP A 66 18.89 -3.67 23.42
N THR A 67 19.10 -3.28 24.70
CA THR A 67 18.11 -3.54 25.75
C THR A 67 16.91 -2.60 25.60
N ASP A 68 15.73 -3.18 25.42
CA ASP A 68 14.43 -2.51 25.42
C ASP A 68 13.80 -2.49 26.81
N LEU A 69 12.81 -1.62 27.02
CA LEU A 69 12.07 -1.59 28.29
C LEU A 69 11.15 -2.80 28.46
N GLY A 70 10.80 -3.51 27.39
CA GLY A 70 9.82 -4.60 27.44
C GLY A 70 8.40 -4.11 27.71
N VAL A 71 8.05 -2.95 27.16
CA VAL A 71 6.72 -2.35 27.30
C VAL A 71 6.05 -2.19 25.95
N GLU A 72 4.75 -2.46 25.92
CA GLU A 72 3.90 -2.17 24.78
C GLU A 72 3.17 -0.84 25.02
N PHE A 73 3.11 0.01 24.02
CA PHE A 73 2.46 1.31 24.10
C PHE A 73 1.17 1.35 23.29
N GLU A 74 0.27 2.25 23.68
CA GLU A 74 -0.88 2.60 22.85
C GLU A 74 -0.43 3.05 21.47
N GLU A 75 -1.17 2.66 20.44
CA GLU A 75 -0.94 3.11 19.07
C GLU A 75 -0.99 4.63 18.98
N PHE A 76 -0.16 5.17 18.14
CA PHE A 76 -0.17 6.61 17.90
C PHE A 76 -1.37 7.01 17.04
N LYS A 77 -1.90 8.19 17.33
CA LYS A 77 -2.96 8.74 16.50
C LYS A 77 -2.43 9.07 15.10
N ILE A 78 -2.98 8.42 14.09
CA ILE A 78 -2.63 8.62 12.69
C ILE A 78 -3.07 10.02 12.23
N ARG A 79 -2.22 10.68 11.44
CA ARG A 79 -2.49 11.98 10.86
C ARG A 79 -3.31 11.83 9.58
N SER A 80 -4.43 12.54 9.50
CA SER A 80 -5.26 12.54 8.29
C SER A 80 -4.62 13.36 7.16
N CYS A 81 -4.86 12.94 5.92
CA CYS A 81 -4.52 13.69 4.72
C CYS A 81 -5.33 15.01 4.65
N ALA A 82 -4.70 16.07 4.15
CA ALA A 82 -5.30 17.39 4.03
C ALA A 82 -5.92 17.68 2.64
N ASN A 83 -5.85 16.72 1.71
CA ASN A 83 -6.29 16.91 0.34
C ASN A 83 -7.73 16.41 0.13
N ASP A 84 -8.39 17.00 -0.88
CA ASP A 84 -9.68 16.55 -1.42
C ASP A 84 -9.48 16.10 -2.88
N CYS A 85 -8.53 15.18 -3.14
CA CYS A 85 -8.12 14.80 -4.48
C CYS A 85 -9.30 14.40 -5.35
N VAL A 86 -9.35 14.91 -6.61
CA VAL A 86 -10.42 14.61 -7.56
C VAL A 86 -10.57 13.10 -7.87
N PHE A 87 -9.55 12.33 -7.57
CA PHE A 87 -9.46 10.88 -7.73
C PHE A 87 -9.38 10.11 -6.40
N CYS A 88 -9.58 10.76 -5.24
CA CYS A 88 -9.45 10.11 -3.93
C CYS A 88 -10.40 8.91 -3.84
N PHE A 89 -9.84 7.73 -3.65
CA PHE A 89 -10.64 6.49 -3.58
C PHE A 89 -11.53 6.46 -2.33
N VAL A 90 -11.07 7.06 -1.24
CA VAL A 90 -11.85 7.16 0.02
C VAL A 90 -13.15 7.95 -0.17
N ASP A 91 -13.13 9.01 -1.00
CA ASP A 91 -14.31 9.83 -1.28
C ASP A 91 -15.33 9.15 -2.19
N GLN A 92 -14.95 8.02 -2.78
CA GLN A 92 -15.75 7.21 -3.67
C GLN A 92 -16.30 5.96 -2.98
N ASN A 93 -16.24 5.87 -1.66
CA ASN A 93 -16.88 4.81 -0.90
C ASN A 93 -18.39 5.05 -0.76
N PRO A 94 -19.22 3.99 -0.71
CA PRO A 94 -20.64 4.12 -0.37
C PRO A 94 -20.83 4.85 0.96
N LYS A 95 -21.97 5.51 1.13
CA LYS A 95 -22.31 6.17 2.39
C LYS A 95 -22.73 5.15 3.45
N ASP A 96 -22.65 5.57 4.72
CA ASP A 96 -23.15 4.81 5.89
C ASP A 96 -22.41 3.49 6.16
N MET A 97 -21.13 3.41 5.73
CA MET A 97 -20.24 2.29 6.06
C MET A 97 -19.44 2.58 7.35
N ARG A 98 -18.66 1.57 7.81
CA ARG A 98 -17.79 1.75 8.99
C ARG A 98 -16.82 2.91 8.81
N GLN A 99 -16.51 3.61 9.91
CA GLN A 99 -15.72 4.85 9.89
C GLN A 99 -14.30 4.67 9.33
N THR A 100 -13.71 3.49 9.47
CA THR A 100 -12.37 3.18 8.95
C THR A 100 -12.26 3.33 7.43
N LEU A 101 -13.34 3.10 6.68
CA LEU A 101 -13.37 3.26 5.22
C LEU A 101 -13.32 4.72 4.76
N TYR A 102 -13.57 5.69 5.65
CA TYR A 102 -13.53 7.13 5.33
C TYR A 102 -12.29 7.82 5.88
N PHE A 103 -11.36 7.05 6.45
CA PHE A 103 -10.12 7.60 6.96
C PHE A 103 -9.13 7.80 5.80
N ARG A 104 -8.66 9.03 5.63
CA ARG A 104 -7.66 9.40 4.62
C ARG A 104 -6.29 9.43 5.28
N ASP A 105 -5.47 8.44 5.02
CA ASP A 105 -4.10 8.44 5.51
C ASP A 105 -3.24 9.51 4.84
N GLY A 106 -2.45 10.22 5.64
CA GLY A 106 -1.48 11.22 5.20
C GLY A 106 -0.29 11.28 6.16
N ASP A 107 -0.01 10.19 6.86
CA ASP A 107 1.00 10.12 7.92
C ASP A 107 2.32 9.53 7.41
N PHE A 108 3.40 10.33 7.44
CA PHE A 108 4.72 9.87 7.00
C PHE A 108 5.26 8.68 7.81
N ARG A 109 4.76 8.46 9.03
CA ARG A 109 5.15 7.31 9.84
C ARG A 109 4.64 6.00 9.23
N LEU A 110 3.42 5.99 8.68
CA LEU A 110 2.89 4.83 7.95
C LEU A 110 3.60 4.62 6.61
N SER A 111 4.06 5.70 5.97
CA SER A 111 4.92 5.60 4.80
C SER A 111 6.21 4.84 5.13
N TYR A 112 6.88 5.21 6.21
CA TYR A 112 8.10 4.54 6.67
C TYR A 112 7.87 3.10 7.16
N LEU A 113 6.81 2.87 7.95
CA LEU A 113 6.56 1.58 8.59
C LEU A 113 5.94 0.53 7.64
N HIS A 114 5.12 0.97 6.69
CA HIS A 114 4.26 0.09 5.90
C HIS A 114 4.27 0.37 4.39
N GLY A 115 5.05 1.34 3.92
CA GLY A 115 5.10 1.68 2.49
C GLY A 115 3.91 2.49 1.97
N HIS A 116 3.08 3.08 2.84
CA HIS A 116 1.94 3.88 2.42
C HIS A 116 2.36 5.13 1.66
N TYR A 117 1.70 5.43 0.56
CA TYR A 117 2.00 6.59 -0.27
C TYR A 117 1.39 7.87 0.28
N ILE A 118 2.22 8.87 0.55
CA ILE A 118 1.84 10.18 1.09
C ILE A 118 2.10 11.31 0.10
N THR A 119 1.32 12.39 0.19
CA THR A 119 1.40 13.52 -0.75
C THR A 119 2.38 14.62 -0.36
N LEU A 120 2.93 14.60 0.85
CA LEU A 120 3.73 15.66 1.49
C LEU A 120 3.01 17.00 1.68
N THR A 121 1.75 17.16 1.26
CA THR A 121 1.01 18.44 1.31
C THR A 121 0.77 18.95 2.74
N ASN A 122 0.53 18.02 3.68
CA ASN A 122 0.30 18.33 5.10
C ASN A 122 1.56 18.35 5.96
N MET A 123 2.75 18.35 5.35
CA MET A 123 4.04 18.30 6.03
C MET A 123 4.75 19.65 6.01
N GLY A 124 5.14 20.12 7.20
CA GLY A 124 5.96 21.30 7.37
C GLY A 124 7.43 20.97 7.63
N GLN A 125 8.26 22.00 7.74
CA GLN A 125 9.72 21.85 7.96
C GLN A 125 10.04 21.02 9.22
N LYS A 126 9.21 21.08 10.27
CA LYS A 126 9.39 20.27 11.48
C LYS A 126 9.29 18.77 11.20
N ASP A 127 8.35 18.38 10.35
CA ASP A 127 8.17 16.97 9.97
C ASP A 127 9.35 16.50 9.11
N LEU A 128 9.75 17.30 8.12
CA LEU A 128 10.92 17.02 7.28
C LEU A 128 12.21 16.88 8.10
N ASN A 129 12.44 17.80 9.05
CA ASN A 129 13.60 17.73 9.94
C ASN A 129 13.58 16.47 10.80
N ARG A 130 12.39 16.04 11.28
CA ARG A 130 12.26 14.81 12.05
C ARG A 130 12.59 13.57 11.21
N ILE A 131 12.09 13.51 9.97
CA ILE A 131 12.40 12.41 9.03
C ILE A 131 13.92 12.27 8.87
N VAL A 132 14.61 13.40 8.64
CA VAL A 132 16.07 13.43 8.49
C VAL A 132 16.78 13.06 9.78
N GLU A 133 16.39 13.66 10.96
CA GLU A 133 16.99 13.35 12.27
C GLU A 133 16.90 11.86 12.60
N GLN A 134 15.75 11.24 12.31
CA GLN A 134 15.48 9.83 12.65
C GLN A 134 15.80 8.86 11.51
N ARG A 135 16.27 9.38 10.35
CA ARG A 135 16.60 8.59 9.16
C ARG A 135 15.46 7.67 8.72
N LEU A 136 14.26 8.22 8.64
CA LEU A 136 13.07 7.48 8.21
C LEU A 136 13.10 7.29 6.69
N SER A 137 13.74 6.22 6.25
CA SER A 137 14.01 5.88 4.86
C SER A 137 13.79 4.38 4.65
N PRO A 138 13.21 3.95 3.51
CA PRO A 138 12.66 4.80 2.45
C PRO A 138 11.30 5.42 2.78
N LEU A 139 10.89 6.43 1.99
CA LEU A 139 9.53 6.97 1.99
C LEU A 139 8.86 6.82 0.63
N TYR A 140 7.54 6.71 0.63
CA TYR A 140 6.70 6.50 -0.54
C TYR A 140 5.83 7.73 -0.80
N ILE A 141 6.00 8.35 -1.96
CA ILE A 141 5.46 9.69 -2.26
C ILE A 141 4.48 9.64 -3.43
N SER A 142 3.24 10.07 -3.18
CA SER A 142 2.22 10.32 -4.21
C SER A 142 2.51 11.64 -4.93
N VAL A 143 3.08 11.56 -6.14
CA VAL A 143 3.45 12.73 -6.93
C VAL A 143 2.32 13.18 -7.84
N HIS A 144 1.84 12.34 -8.70
CA HIS A 144 0.79 12.49 -9.71
C HIS A 144 1.08 13.57 -10.77
N ALA A 145 1.62 14.73 -10.40
CA ALA A 145 2.12 15.79 -11.26
C ALA A 145 3.14 16.66 -10.52
N THR A 146 4.06 17.30 -11.25
CA THR A 146 5.00 18.30 -10.70
C THR A 146 4.61 19.73 -11.07
N ASP A 147 3.77 19.91 -12.10
CA ASP A 147 3.20 21.22 -12.42
C ASP A 147 2.38 21.74 -11.23
N PRO A 148 2.74 22.91 -10.62
CA PRO A 148 2.06 23.37 -9.40
C PRO A 148 0.58 23.69 -9.59
N ASP A 149 0.18 24.15 -10.79
CA ASP A 149 -1.21 24.49 -11.05
C ASP A 149 -2.05 23.23 -11.29
N LEU A 150 -1.52 22.26 -12.02
CA LEU A 150 -2.15 20.96 -12.17
C LEU A 150 -2.27 20.24 -10.81
N ARG A 151 -1.24 20.28 -9.94
CA ARG A 151 -1.34 19.70 -8.59
C ARG A 151 -2.45 20.34 -7.76
N LYS A 152 -2.60 21.67 -7.81
CA LYS A 152 -3.71 22.36 -7.13
C LYS A 152 -5.07 21.89 -7.63
N GLU A 153 -5.20 21.67 -8.96
CA GLU A 153 -6.43 21.13 -9.56
C GLU A 153 -6.70 19.69 -9.10
N LEU A 154 -5.68 18.82 -9.16
CA LEU A 154 -5.82 17.39 -8.84
C LEU A 154 -6.10 17.15 -7.34
N PHE A 155 -5.46 17.91 -6.46
CA PHE A 155 -5.60 17.74 -5.01
C PHE A 155 -6.66 18.63 -4.38
N LEU A 156 -7.27 19.54 -5.14
CA LEU A 156 -8.11 20.63 -4.65
C LEU A 156 -7.46 21.38 -3.47
N TYR A 157 -6.14 21.43 -3.46
CA TYR A 157 -5.31 22.06 -2.46
C TYR A 157 -4.94 23.47 -2.92
N LYS A 158 -5.50 24.48 -2.27
CA LYS A 158 -5.48 25.89 -2.74
C LYS A 158 -4.12 26.58 -2.68
N LYS A 159 -3.09 25.90 -2.18
CA LYS A 159 -1.74 26.45 -1.98
C LYS A 159 -0.73 25.65 -2.81
N ASP A 160 0.41 26.29 -3.10
CA ASP A 160 1.59 25.54 -3.54
C ASP A 160 2.07 24.67 -2.37
N ASP A 161 2.32 23.40 -2.63
CA ASP A 161 2.82 22.46 -1.63
C ASP A 161 4.34 22.32 -1.66
N PHE A 162 5.02 23.02 -2.59
CA PHE A 162 6.46 23.01 -2.75
C PHE A 162 7.04 21.58 -2.83
N LEU A 163 6.41 20.73 -3.68
CA LEU A 163 6.78 19.31 -3.79
C LEU A 163 8.26 19.13 -4.09
N LEU A 164 8.77 19.78 -5.16
CA LEU A 164 10.14 19.56 -5.63
C LEU A 164 11.17 20.01 -4.60
N GLU A 165 10.91 21.10 -3.88
CA GLU A 165 11.75 21.58 -2.79
C GLU A 165 11.78 20.56 -1.61
N LYS A 166 10.65 19.93 -1.29
CA LYS A 166 10.58 18.90 -0.26
C LYS A 166 11.30 17.62 -0.69
N LEU A 167 11.15 17.20 -1.96
CA LEU A 167 11.88 16.05 -2.48
C LEU A 167 13.39 16.33 -2.45
N SER A 168 13.84 17.50 -2.95
CA SER A 168 15.24 17.90 -2.89
C SER A 168 15.78 17.87 -1.45
N PHE A 169 15.04 18.47 -0.50
CA PHE A 169 15.45 18.48 0.90
C PHE A 169 15.64 17.07 1.48
N LEU A 170 14.71 16.14 1.22
CA LEU A 170 14.82 14.77 1.69
C LEU A 170 16.00 14.03 1.04
N ILE A 171 16.15 14.15 -0.28
CA ILE A 171 17.22 13.55 -1.07
C ILE A 171 18.61 14.08 -0.67
N ASP A 172 18.74 15.38 -0.44
CA ASP A 172 19.97 16.02 -0.03
C ASP A 172 20.41 15.57 1.38
N ASN A 173 19.48 15.06 2.17
CA ASN A 173 19.70 14.51 3.51
C ASN A 173 19.65 12.97 3.57
N ASP A 174 19.95 12.31 2.45
CA ASP A 174 20.09 10.85 2.34
C ASP A 174 18.83 10.02 2.66
N ILE A 175 17.65 10.58 2.41
CA ILE A 175 16.39 9.85 2.45
C ILE A 175 16.08 9.29 1.06
N GLU A 176 15.93 7.99 0.96
CA GLU A 176 15.52 7.29 -0.26
C GLU A 176 14.02 7.41 -0.47
N LEU A 177 13.61 7.57 -1.74
CA LEU A 177 12.22 7.79 -2.09
C LEU A 177 11.76 6.83 -3.18
N HIS A 178 10.52 6.36 -3.05
CA HIS A 178 9.74 5.74 -4.11
C HIS A 178 8.56 6.65 -4.45
N THR A 179 8.21 6.74 -5.73
CA THR A 179 7.14 7.66 -6.15
C THR A 179 6.02 6.93 -6.89
N GLN A 180 4.83 7.53 -6.87
CA GLN A 180 3.66 7.02 -7.55
C GLN A 180 2.99 8.12 -8.37
N ILE A 181 2.53 7.75 -9.56
CA ILE A 181 1.65 8.54 -10.40
C ILE A 181 0.37 7.73 -10.62
N VAL A 182 -0.75 8.18 -10.05
CA VAL A 182 -2.08 7.71 -10.47
C VAL A 182 -2.39 8.44 -11.78
N LEU A 183 -2.37 7.70 -12.88
CA LEU A 183 -2.55 8.26 -14.21
C LEU A 183 -4.04 8.38 -14.54
N MET A 184 -4.42 9.59 -14.88
CA MET A 184 -5.78 9.98 -15.30
C MET A 184 -5.72 10.44 -16.75
N PRO A 185 -6.33 9.71 -17.70
CA PRO A 185 -6.42 10.16 -19.09
C PRO A 185 -6.97 11.59 -19.20
N ASP A 186 -6.40 12.38 -20.09
CA ASP A 186 -6.74 13.80 -20.34
C ASP A 186 -6.43 14.77 -19.17
N LYS A 187 -5.72 14.33 -18.13
CA LYS A 187 -5.33 15.16 -16.99
C LYS A 187 -3.82 15.25 -16.80
N ASN A 188 -3.21 14.17 -16.35
CA ASN A 188 -1.78 14.13 -16.05
C ASN A 188 -1.02 13.13 -16.93
N ASP A 189 -1.58 12.78 -18.07
CA ASP A 189 -0.95 11.99 -19.13
C ASP A 189 -0.19 12.87 -20.16
N GLY A 190 0.27 12.28 -21.24
CA GLY A 190 0.96 12.99 -22.34
C GLY A 190 2.12 13.87 -21.86
N ASP A 191 2.10 15.13 -22.24
CA ASP A 191 3.16 16.10 -21.92
C ASP A 191 3.30 16.33 -20.42
N GLN A 192 2.22 16.26 -19.67
CA GLN A 192 2.25 16.41 -18.20
C GLN A 192 2.97 15.23 -17.54
N LEU A 193 2.76 14.02 -18.04
CA LEU A 193 3.49 12.84 -17.56
C LEU A 193 4.99 12.99 -17.87
N ILE A 194 5.35 13.35 -19.09
CA ILE A 194 6.76 13.55 -19.50
C ILE A 194 7.43 14.62 -18.63
N ARG A 195 6.76 15.74 -18.39
CA ARG A 195 7.24 16.80 -17.50
C ARG A 195 7.48 16.24 -16.09
N THR A 196 6.49 15.57 -15.51
CA THR A 196 6.57 15.01 -14.16
C THR A 196 7.74 14.03 -14.04
N LEU A 197 7.87 13.11 -14.99
CA LEU A 197 8.98 12.15 -15.00
C LEU A 197 10.33 12.83 -15.15
N THR A 198 10.44 13.87 -16.00
CA THR A 198 11.68 14.65 -16.16
C THR A 198 12.07 15.34 -14.87
N ASP A 199 11.11 15.95 -14.17
CA ASP A 199 11.36 16.68 -12.94
C ASP A 199 11.77 15.76 -11.78
N ILE A 200 11.21 14.53 -11.67
CA ILE A 200 11.57 13.62 -10.59
C ILE A 200 12.81 12.77 -10.91
N TYR A 201 13.06 12.45 -12.18
CA TYR A 201 14.20 11.62 -12.58
C TYR A 201 15.56 12.29 -12.28
N GLN A 202 15.63 13.62 -12.20
CA GLN A 202 16.86 14.31 -11.79
C GLN A 202 17.37 13.90 -10.40
N TYR A 203 16.53 13.31 -9.56
CA TYR A 203 16.88 12.84 -8.22
C TYR A 203 17.33 11.37 -8.18
N PHE A 204 17.28 10.67 -9.33
CA PHE A 204 17.80 9.30 -9.43
C PHE A 204 19.32 9.30 -9.14
N PRO A 205 19.90 8.29 -8.42
CA PRO A 205 19.27 7.05 -7.96
C PRO A 205 18.64 7.11 -6.55
N LYS A 206 18.73 8.20 -5.79
CA LYS A 206 18.15 8.27 -4.45
C LYS A 206 16.61 8.27 -4.48
N LEU A 207 16.01 8.89 -5.49
CA LEU A 207 14.63 8.62 -5.87
C LEU A 207 14.65 7.35 -6.72
N GLN A 208 14.40 6.20 -6.09
CA GLN A 208 14.71 4.88 -6.63
C GLN A 208 13.74 4.44 -7.71
N SER A 209 12.45 4.78 -7.59
CA SER A 209 11.45 4.31 -8.53
C SER A 209 10.27 5.26 -8.70
N CYS A 210 9.60 5.12 -9.85
CA CYS A 210 8.29 5.71 -10.11
C CYS A 210 7.33 4.65 -10.66
N SER A 211 6.27 4.37 -9.91
CA SER A 211 5.19 3.47 -10.33
C SER A 211 4.06 4.27 -10.96
N ILE A 212 3.61 3.87 -12.15
CA ILE A 212 2.47 4.45 -12.83
C ILE A 212 1.30 3.47 -12.73
N VAL A 213 0.21 3.89 -12.08
CA VAL A 213 -0.99 3.07 -11.85
C VAL A 213 -2.21 3.73 -12.51
N PRO A 214 -3.15 2.98 -13.08
CA PRO A 214 -4.39 3.54 -13.59
C PRO A 214 -5.24 4.13 -12.48
N VAL A 215 -6.02 5.17 -12.78
CA VAL A 215 -6.99 5.71 -11.85
C VAL A 215 -8.13 4.72 -11.61
N GLY A 216 -8.41 4.42 -10.34
CA GLY A 216 -9.58 3.65 -9.93
C GLY A 216 -10.79 4.57 -9.72
N LEU A 217 -11.90 4.25 -10.36
CA LEU A 217 -13.17 4.99 -10.24
C LEU A 217 -14.29 4.03 -9.83
N THR A 218 -15.12 4.47 -8.87
CA THR A 218 -16.31 3.72 -8.44
C THR A 218 -17.59 4.36 -8.98
N ASP A 219 -18.73 3.70 -8.76
CA ASP A 219 -20.05 4.27 -9.10
C ASP A 219 -20.53 5.33 -8.09
N HIS A 220 -19.82 5.49 -6.94
CA HIS A 220 -20.17 6.44 -5.87
C HIS A 220 -19.48 7.80 -6.06
N ARG A 221 -19.61 8.39 -7.26
CA ARG A 221 -18.93 9.65 -7.64
C ARG A 221 -19.87 10.84 -7.80
N ASP A 222 -21.04 10.81 -7.22
CA ASP A 222 -22.01 11.91 -7.27
C ASP A 222 -21.40 13.18 -6.68
N GLY A 223 -21.38 14.26 -7.47
CA GLY A 223 -20.80 15.54 -7.09
C GLY A 223 -19.28 15.65 -7.23
N LEU A 224 -18.57 14.57 -7.55
CA LEU A 224 -17.12 14.60 -7.81
C LEU A 224 -16.82 14.97 -9.27
N MET A 225 -15.59 15.46 -9.51
CA MET A 225 -15.11 15.76 -10.87
C MET A 225 -15.20 14.53 -11.75
N LYS A 226 -15.70 14.69 -12.98
CA LYS A 226 -15.71 13.61 -13.96
C LYS A 226 -14.30 13.32 -14.44
N LEU A 227 -13.92 12.06 -14.38
CA LEU A 227 -12.65 11.53 -14.85
C LEU A 227 -12.91 10.37 -15.82
N SER A 228 -11.95 10.13 -16.71
CA SER A 228 -11.94 8.99 -17.61
C SER A 228 -11.12 7.85 -16.98
N THR A 229 -11.61 6.62 -17.07
CA THR A 229 -10.84 5.42 -16.73
C THR A 229 -9.83 5.09 -17.83
N VAL A 230 -8.81 4.33 -17.49
CA VAL A 230 -7.93 3.72 -18.49
C VAL A 230 -8.68 2.57 -19.16
N SER A 231 -9.03 2.77 -20.45
CA SER A 231 -9.66 1.72 -21.24
C SER A 231 -8.64 0.70 -21.76
N PRO A 232 -9.05 -0.50 -22.19
CA PRO A 232 -8.17 -1.47 -22.85
C PRO A 232 -7.43 -0.90 -24.06
N ASP A 233 -8.07 -0.09 -24.87
CA ASP A 233 -7.43 0.53 -26.04
C ASP A 233 -6.41 1.60 -25.62
N TYR A 234 -6.72 2.40 -24.61
CA TYR A 234 -5.76 3.34 -24.03
C TYR A 234 -4.54 2.59 -23.45
N ALA A 235 -4.75 1.52 -22.69
CA ALA A 235 -3.68 0.71 -22.15
C ALA A 235 -2.78 0.12 -23.23
N LYS A 236 -3.37 -0.42 -24.32
CA LYS A 236 -2.61 -0.92 -25.47
C LYS A 236 -1.74 0.15 -26.11
N GLN A 237 -2.32 1.34 -26.36
CA GLN A 237 -1.58 2.46 -26.93
C GLN A 237 -0.47 2.93 -26.00
N PHE A 238 -0.72 3.02 -24.70
CA PHE A 238 0.27 3.42 -23.71
C PHE A 238 1.45 2.43 -23.66
N LEU A 239 1.16 1.11 -23.62
CA LEU A 239 2.16 0.06 -23.61
C LEU A 239 3.00 0.02 -24.89
N GLN A 240 2.44 0.38 -26.06
CA GLN A 240 3.24 0.50 -27.28
C GLN A 240 4.31 1.61 -27.19
N GLY A 241 4.02 2.69 -26.49
CA GLY A 241 4.97 3.80 -26.25
C GLY A 241 5.89 3.60 -25.06
N PHE A 242 5.51 2.74 -24.12
CA PHE A 242 6.20 2.58 -22.83
C PHE A 242 7.68 2.16 -22.94
N PRO A 243 8.09 1.24 -23.83
CA PRO A 243 9.51 0.89 -23.98
C PRO A 243 10.39 2.09 -24.33
N GLN A 244 9.89 3.00 -25.17
CA GLN A 244 10.60 4.23 -25.51
C GLN A 244 10.66 5.19 -24.31
N LEU A 245 9.54 5.33 -23.59
CA LEU A 245 9.47 6.12 -22.38
C LEU A 245 10.42 5.57 -21.31
N ARG A 246 10.37 4.28 -21.05
CA ARG A 246 11.25 3.59 -20.10
C ARG A 246 12.72 3.78 -20.46
N LYS A 247 13.06 3.70 -21.75
CA LYS A 247 14.44 3.93 -22.22
C LYS A 247 14.93 5.37 -21.95
N GLN A 248 14.06 6.35 -22.00
CA GLN A 248 14.40 7.75 -21.71
C GLN A 248 14.75 7.97 -20.23
N PHE A 249 14.11 7.22 -19.33
CA PHE A 249 14.24 7.35 -17.88
C PHE A 249 14.84 6.08 -17.23
N ASN A 250 15.66 5.33 -17.92
CA ASN A 250 16.34 4.18 -17.36
C ASN A 250 17.64 4.58 -16.67
N GLY A 251 17.78 4.14 -15.43
CA GLY A 251 19.07 4.08 -14.76
C GLY A 251 20.02 3.09 -15.42
N VAL A 252 21.32 3.19 -15.14
CA VAL A 252 22.34 2.31 -15.73
C VAL A 252 22.20 0.87 -15.22
N ASP A 253 21.86 0.71 -13.94
CA ASP A 253 21.86 -0.59 -13.24
C ASP A 253 20.46 -1.04 -12.79
N HIS A 254 19.52 -0.11 -12.63
CA HIS A 254 18.17 -0.40 -12.14
C HIS A 254 17.10 0.32 -12.97
N PRO A 255 15.96 -0.33 -13.25
CA PRO A 255 14.84 0.36 -13.88
C PRO A 255 14.26 1.39 -12.90
N PHE A 256 13.93 2.57 -13.46
CA PHE A 256 13.28 3.65 -12.69
C PHE A 256 11.76 3.61 -12.80
N LEU A 257 11.23 3.27 -14.01
CA LEU A 257 9.80 3.28 -14.28
C LEU A 257 9.21 1.88 -14.21
N PHE A 258 8.09 1.79 -13.49
CA PHE A 258 7.28 0.58 -13.36
C PHE A 258 5.83 0.88 -13.68
N LEU A 259 5.16 -0.12 -14.26
CA LEU A 259 3.70 -0.11 -14.44
C LEU A 259 3.08 -1.13 -13.51
N SER A 260 1.92 -0.81 -12.94
CA SER A 260 1.12 -1.82 -12.23
C SER A 260 0.69 -2.94 -13.18
N ASP A 261 0.45 -4.11 -12.62
CA ASP A 261 0.01 -5.29 -13.38
C ASP A 261 -1.29 -5.06 -14.16
N GLU A 262 -2.13 -4.16 -13.68
CA GLU A 262 -3.38 -3.78 -14.32
C GLU A 262 -3.19 -3.29 -15.77
N TRP A 263 -2.11 -2.54 -16.06
CA TRP A 263 -1.81 -2.09 -17.42
C TRP A 263 -1.65 -3.25 -18.40
N TYR A 264 -0.90 -4.28 -17.99
CA TYR A 264 -0.64 -5.44 -18.83
C TYR A 264 -1.88 -6.29 -19.04
N ILE A 265 -2.71 -6.43 -17.99
CA ILE A 265 -3.96 -7.20 -18.08
C ILE A 265 -4.97 -6.46 -18.97
N LEU A 266 -5.17 -5.15 -18.78
CA LEU A 266 -6.08 -4.35 -19.61
C LEU A 266 -5.69 -4.36 -21.09
N ALA A 267 -4.39 -4.36 -21.36
CA ALA A 267 -3.87 -4.38 -22.73
C ALA A 267 -3.82 -5.79 -23.36
N ASP A 268 -4.11 -6.85 -22.60
CA ASP A 268 -3.84 -8.24 -23.00
C ASP A 268 -2.37 -8.41 -23.46
N HIS A 269 -1.43 -7.89 -22.66
CA HIS A 269 -0.02 -7.85 -22.99
C HIS A 269 0.77 -8.75 -22.00
N PRO A 270 1.82 -9.47 -22.46
CA PRO A 270 2.67 -10.25 -21.58
C PRO A 270 3.29 -9.38 -20.48
N PHE A 271 3.43 -9.97 -19.29
CA PHE A 271 4.14 -9.32 -18.19
C PHE A 271 5.65 -9.33 -18.45
N PRO A 272 6.36 -8.30 -17.97
CA PRO A 272 7.81 -8.36 -17.88
C PRO A 272 8.26 -9.56 -17.04
N PRO A 273 9.43 -10.15 -17.34
CA PRO A 273 9.96 -11.23 -16.52
C PRO A 273 10.29 -10.73 -15.09
N LEU A 274 10.23 -11.65 -14.11
CA LEU A 274 10.36 -11.30 -12.70
C LEU A 274 11.65 -10.52 -12.36
N TYR A 275 12.78 -10.87 -13.00
CA TYR A 275 14.05 -10.16 -12.78
C TYR A 275 14.03 -8.66 -13.14
N GLU A 276 13.05 -8.19 -13.92
CA GLU A 276 12.90 -6.75 -14.20
C GLU A 276 12.27 -5.97 -13.04
N TYR A 277 11.79 -6.68 -12.02
CA TYR A 277 11.22 -6.13 -10.80
C TYR A 277 12.12 -6.35 -9.57
N ASP A 278 13.31 -6.96 -9.76
CA ASP A 278 14.23 -7.28 -8.68
C ASP A 278 14.62 -6.02 -7.91
N ASP A 279 14.67 -6.15 -6.59
CA ASP A 279 15.08 -5.13 -5.61
C ASP A 279 14.18 -3.89 -5.49
N VAL A 280 12.95 -3.91 -6.05
CA VAL A 280 12.03 -2.77 -5.93
C VAL A 280 10.84 -3.12 -5.05
N ASP A 281 10.80 -2.52 -3.87
CA ASP A 281 9.68 -2.68 -2.93
C ASP A 281 8.51 -1.74 -3.30
N VAL A 282 7.75 -2.11 -4.34
CA VAL A 282 6.59 -1.36 -4.83
C VAL A 282 5.31 -2.20 -4.88
N VAL A 283 5.25 -3.22 -4.03
CA VAL A 283 4.13 -4.19 -3.96
C VAL A 283 2.79 -3.51 -3.73
N GLU A 284 2.75 -2.44 -2.94
CA GLU A 284 1.53 -1.65 -2.67
C GLU A 284 0.88 -1.08 -3.94
N ASN A 285 1.66 -0.85 -5.00
CA ASN A 285 1.17 -0.37 -6.29
C ASN A 285 0.65 -1.48 -7.22
N GLY A 286 0.63 -2.74 -6.78
CA GLY A 286 0.30 -3.87 -7.66
C GLY A 286 1.31 -4.04 -8.79
N VAL A 287 2.58 -3.77 -8.55
CA VAL A 287 3.68 -3.90 -9.53
C VAL A 287 4.36 -5.25 -9.36
N GLY A 288 4.42 -6.05 -10.42
CA GLY A 288 5.13 -7.33 -10.45
C GLY A 288 4.50 -8.46 -9.62
N GLN A 289 3.33 -8.26 -9.02
CA GLN A 289 2.67 -9.29 -8.20
C GLN A 289 2.24 -10.49 -9.03
N VAL A 290 1.73 -10.25 -10.24
CA VAL A 290 1.32 -11.33 -11.14
C VAL A 290 2.54 -12.09 -11.65
N ALA A 291 3.63 -11.40 -12.01
CA ALA A 291 4.86 -12.05 -12.42
C ALA A 291 5.43 -12.95 -11.30
N ALA A 292 5.48 -12.44 -10.06
CA ALA A 292 5.92 -13.19 -8.88
C ALA A 292 5.00 -14.39 -8.58
N PHE A 293 3.68 -14.22 -8.69
CA PHE A 293 2.72 -15.30 -8.52
C PHE A 293 2.92 -16.41 -9.57
N LEU A 294 3.07 -16.04 -10.84
CA LEU A 294 3.24 -17.01 -11.93
C LEU A 294 4.56 -17.76 -11.79
N ASP A 295 5.66 -17.07 -11.43
CA ASP A 295 6.95 -17.71 -11.18
C ASP A 295 6.86 -18.72 -10.02
N LYS A 296 6.28 -18.29 -8.89
CA LYS A 296 6.06 -19.19 -7.76
C LYS A 296 5.18 -20.38 -8.13
N PHE A 297 4.08 -20.14 -8.83
CA PHE A 297 3.19 -21.21 -9.28
C PHE A 297 3.91 -22.21 -10.20
N GLU A 298 4.72 -21.74 -11.14
CA GLU A 298 5.52 -22.58 -12.02
C GLU A 298 6.49 -23.47 -11.22
N ASN A 299 7.20 -22.88 -10.26
CA ASN A 299 8.13 -23.60 -9.39
C ASN A 299 7.43 -24.65 -8.48
N GLU A 300 6.19 -24.41 -8.10
CA GLU A 300 5.39 -25.32 -7.27
C GLU A 300 4.67 -26.43 -8.06
N LYS A 301 4.62 -26.37 -9.40
CA LYS A 301 3.92 -27.38 -10.24
C LYS A 301 4.39 -28.79 -9.99
N ALA A 302 5.70 -29.01 -9.75
CA ALA A 302 6.24 -30.32 -9.42
C ALA A 302 5.70 -30.88 -8.09
N LEU A 303 5.49 -30.02 -7.10
CA LEU A 303 4.87 -30.38 -5.82
C LEU A 303 3.37 -30.65 -5.99
N ILE A 304 2.69 -29.78 -6.72
CA ILE A 304 1.24 -29.91 -7.00
C ILE A 304 0.95 -31.20 -7.77
N SER A 305 1.83 -31.60 -8.70
CA SER A 305 1.67 -32.83 -9.47
C SER A 305 1.64 -34.12 -8.62
N GLN A 306 2.12 -34.07 -7.38
CA GLN A 306 2.03 -35.21 -6.43
C GLN A 306 0.59 -35.49 -6.02
N TYR A 307 -0.31 -34.54 -6.17
CA TYR A 307 -1.75 -34.70 -5.92
C TYR A 307 -2.51 -35.26 -7.13
N ASN A 308 -1.84 -35.70 -8.16
CA ASN A 308 -2.46 -36.41 -9.28
C ASN A 308 -3.16 -37.70 -8.77
N ASN A 309 -4.37 -37.98 -9.26
CA ASN A 309 -5.26 -39.06 -8.82
C ASN A 309 -5.93 -38.88 -7.42
N VAL A 310 -5.90 -37.67 -6.83
CA VAL A 310 -6.78 -37.35 -5.71
C VAL A 310 -8.13 -36.84 -6.27
N ASN A 311 -9.25 -37.36 -5.75
CA ASN A 311 -10.55 -36.87 -6.21
C ASN A 311 -10.90 -35.58 -5.44
N ARG A 312 -10.71 -34.41 -6.08
CA ARG A 312 -10.96 -33.09 -5.50
C ARG A 312 -11.72 -32.19 -6.47
N ASN A 313 -12.72 -31.54 -5.97
CA ASN A 313 -13.53 -30.57 -6.70
C ASN A 313 -13.65 -29.29 -5.86
N PHE A 314 -13.13 -28.18 -6.37
CA PHE A 314 -13.16 -26.89 -5.69
C PHE A 314 -13.25 -25.72 -6.68
N SER A 315 -13.50 -24.54 -6.15
CA SER A 315 -13.66 -23.34 -6.96
C SER A 315 -12.75 -22.22 -6.50
N ILE A 316 -12.43 -21.30 -7.39
CA ILE A 316 -11.69 -20.08 -7.12
C ILE A 316 -12.56 -18.91 -7.56
N ALA A 317 -12.77 -17.92 -6.68
CA ALA A 317 -13.41 -16.66 -7.04
C ALA A 317 -12.38 -15.54 -7.17
N THR A 318 -12.46 -14.81 -8.26
CA THR A 318 -11.56 -13.68 -8.55
C THR A 318 -12.36 -12.46 -9.02
N GLY A 319 -11.75 -11.28 -8.93
CA GLY A 319 -12.24 -10.12 -9.66
C GLY A 319 -12.15 -10.34 -11.18
N THR A 320 -12.92 -9.58 -11.92
CA THR A 320 -13.02 -9.74 -13.38
C THR A 320 -11.71 -9.44 -14.12
N LEU A 321 -10.84 -8.60 -13.56
CA LEU A 321 -9.56 -8.24 -14.15
C LEU A 321 -8.66 -9.46 -14.38
N ILE A 322 -8.43 -10.24 -13.34
CA ILE A 322 -7.45 -11.33 -13.35
C ILE A 322 -8.06 -12.69 -13.77
N HIS A 323 -9.39 -12.77 -13.91
CA HIS A 323 -10.12 -14.02 -14.14
C HIS A 323 -9.54 -14.83 -15.31
N GLY A 324 -9.39 -14.23 -16.50
CA GLY A 324 -8.94 -14.95 -17.70
C GLY A 324 -7.53 -15.54 -17.54
N LEU A 325 -6.65 -14.83 -16.83
CA LEU A 325 -5.31 -15.35 -16.52
C LEU A 325 -5.39 -16.52 -15.55
N PHE A 326 -6.18 -16.42 -14.48
CA PHE A 326 -6.32 -17.50 -13.50
C PHE A 326 -7.01 -18.73 -14.10
N GLU A 327 -8.04 -18.54 -14.94
CA GLU A 327 -8.70 -19.64 -15.63
C GLU A 327 -7.72 -20.40 -16.53
N LYS A 328 -6.90 -19.68 -17.30
CA LYS A 328 -5.95 -20.26 -18.24
C LYS A 328 -4.75 -20.92 -17.53
N GLU A 329 -4.04 -20.16 -16.69
CA GLU A 329 -2.76 -20.60 -16.13
C GLU A 329 -2.93 -21.51 -14.91
N VAL A 330 -3.89 -21.22 -14.01
CA VAL A 330 -4.11 -21.99 -12.80
C VAL A 330 -5.16 -23.08 -13.02
N GLY A 331 -6.37 -22.71 -13.42
CA GLY A 331 -7.47 -23.63 -13.69
C GLY A 331 -7.10 -24.65 -14.75
N GLY A 332 -6.51 -24.19 -15.87
CA GLY A 332 -6.07 -25.04 -16.97
C GLY A 332 -5.04 -26.07 -16.54
N TYR A 333 -4.01 -25.67 -15.78
CA TYR A 333 -3.01 -26.60 -15.24
C TYR A 333 -3.63 -27.62 -14.27
N LEU A 334 -4.41 -27.15 -13.28
CA LEU A 334 -5.01 -28.01 -12.26
C LEU A 334 -5.98 -29.02 -12.86
N ASN A 335 -6.78 -28.61 -13.85
CA ASN A 335 -7.72 -29.50 -14.54
C ASN A 335 -7.07 -30.54 -15.46
N ASN A 336 -5.77 -30.39 -15.78
CA ASN A 336 -5.00 -31.42 -16.46
C ASN A 336 -4.52 -32.55 -15.51
N LEU A 337 -4.62 -32.35 -14.20
CA LEU A 337 -4.30 -33.38 -13.21
C LEU A 337 -5.49 -34.32 -13.04
N THR A 338 -5.22 -35.65 -13.06
CA THR A 338 -6.27 -36.67 -12.93
C THR A 338 -6.96 -36.59 -11.58
N GLY A 339 -8.29 -36.43 -11.58
CA GLY A 339 -9.12 -36.39 -10.37
C GLY A 339 -9.20 -35.01 -9.70
N ILE A 340 -8.61 -33.98 -10.29
CA ILE A 340 -8.79 -32.59 -9.85
C ILE A 340 -9.73 -31.88 -10.83
N ASN A 341 -10.72 -31.20 -10.28
CA ASN A 341 -11.66 -30.36 -11.02
C ASN A 341 -11.80 -28.99 -10.36
N VAL A 342 -11.37 -27.95 -11.08
CA VAL A 342 -11.36 -26.57 -10.59
C VAL A 342 -12.17 -25.68 -11.51
N SER A 343 -13.12 -24.94 -10.91
CA SER A 343 -13.86 -23.89 -11.59
C SER A 343 -13.35 -22.53 -11.14
N VAL A 344 -13.02 -21.65 -12.08
CA VAL A 344 -12.65 -20.25 -11.78
C VAL A 344 -13.82 -19.35 -12.12
N TYR A 345 -14.33 -18.63 -11.13
CA TYR A 345 -15.51 -17.75 -11.30
C TYR A 345 -15.10 -16.28 -11.25
N PRO A 346 -15.45 -15.49 -12.27
CA PRO A 346 -15.35 -14.04 -12.19
C PRO A 346 -16.49 -13.49 -11.32
N VAL A 347 -16.16 -12.65 -10.36
CA VAL A 347 -17.12 -11.92 -9.54
C VAL A 347 -17.04 -10.44 -9.92
N LYS A 348 -18.19 -9.86 -10.27
CA LYS A 348 -18.34 -8.43 -10.53
C LYS A 348 -18.48 -7.69 -9.20
N ASN A 349 -17.89 -6.53 -9.12
CA ASN A 349 -18.07 -5.67 -7.96
C ASN A 349 -19.34 -4.85 -8.12
N ASP A 350 -20.43 -5.30 -7.52
CA ASP A 350 -21.72 -4.57 -7.51
C ASP A 350 -21.72 -3.51 -6.40
N PHE A 351 -20.86 -3.66 -5.39
CA PHE A 351 -20.75 -2.76 -4.26
C PHE A 351 -20.08 -1.42 -4.61
N LEU A 352 -18.93 -1.45 -5.29
CA LEU A 352 -18.18 -0.25 -5.70
C LEU A 352 -18.46 0.15 -7.16
N GLY A 353 -19.05 -0.74 -7.96
CA GLY A 353 -19.28 -0.57 -9.38
C GLY A 353 -18.38 -1.45 -10.25
N HIS A 354 -18.87 -1.78 -11.45
CA HIS A 354 -18.24 -2.75 -12.35
C HIS A 354 -16.90 -2.29 -12.95
N SER A 355 -16.55 -1.01 -12.82
CA SER A 355 -15.22 -0.47 -13.16
C SER A 355 -14.15 -0.86 -12.17
N VAL A 356 -14.53 -1.29 -10.95
CA VAL A 356 -13.63 -1.83 -9.93
C VAL A 356 -13.53 -3.34 -10.15
N THR A 357 -12.44 -3.78 -10.75
CA THR A 357 -12.28 -5.14 -11.28
C THR A 357 -11.32 -6.03 -10.51
N VAL A 358 -10.61 -5.47 -9.52
CA VAL A 358 -9.58 -6.15 -8.71
C VAL A 358 -10.19 -7.08 -7.65
N SER A 359 -9.56 -8.22 -7.40
CA SER A 359 -10.05 -9.23 -6.45
C SER A 359 -10.10 -8.73 -5.00
N GLY A 360 -9.13 -7.90 -4.59
CA GLY A 360 -9.01 -7.45 -3.20
C GLY A 360 -10.09 -6.45 -2.74
N LEU A 361 -10.90 -5.93 -3.66
CA LEU A 361 -12.00 -5.00 -3.36
C LEU A 361 -13.39 -5.64 -3.51
N LEU A 362 -13.47 -6.95 -3.73
CA LEU A 362 -14.73 -7.69 -3.72
C LEU A 362 -15.30 -7.72 -2.29
N THR A 363 -16.62 -7.67 -2.20
CA THR A 363 -17.32 -7.82 -0.92
C THR A 363 -17.84 -9.23 -0.71
N GLY A 364 -18.18 -9.56 0.53
CA GLY A 364 -18.83 -10.84 0.85
C GLY A 364 -20.14 -11.01 0.11
N ARG A 365 -20.94 -9.95 0.02
CA ARG A 365 -22.21 -9.95 -0.72
C ARG A 365 -22.04 -10.16 -2.22
N ASP A 366 -21.04 -9.51 -2.84
CA ASP A 366 -20.74 -9.73 -4.25
C ASP A 366 -20.47 -11.21 -4.56
N ILE A 367 -19.69 -11.87 -3.68
CA ILE A 367 -19.32 -13.28 -3.82
C ILE A 367 -20.55 -14.18 -3.60
N VAL A 368 -21.25 -14.01 -2.49
CA VAL A 368 -22.40 -14.86 -2.11
C VAL A 368 -23.51 -14.76 -3.14
N ASP A 369 -23.93 -13.54 -3.50
CA ASP A 369 -25.08 -13.35 -4.42
C ASP A 369 -24.82 -13.90 -5.82
N GLN A 370 -23.58 -13.79 -6.31
CA GLN A 370 -23.25 -14.25 -7.67
C GLN A 370 -22.90 -15.75 -7.72
N LEU A 371 -22.51 -16.36 -6.59
CA LEU A 371 -22.07 -17.76 -6.57
C LEU A 371 -23.00 -18.74 -5.84
N LYS A 372 -24.03 -18.29 -5.11
CA LYS A 372 -24.96 -19.14 -4.33
C LYS A 372 -25.60 -20.30 -5.10
N ASP A 373 -25.82 -20.11 -6.42
CA ASP A 373 -26.43 -21.12 -7.29
C ASP A 373 -25.42 -21.91 -8.13
N LYS A 374 -24.09 -21.71 -7.86
CA LYS A 374 -23.00 -22.40 -8.56
C LYS A 374 -22.59 -23.66 -7.82
N ASN A 375 -22.09 -24.62 -8.55
CA ASN A 375 -21.46 -25.78 -7.96
C ASN A 375 -20.02 -25.40 -7.53
N LEU A 376 -19.82 -25.10 -6.27
CA LEU A 376 -18.51 -24.68 -5.72
C LEU A 376 -17.59 -25.84 -5.35
N GLY A 377 -18.13 -27.07 -5.34
CA GLY A 377 -17.38 -28.24 -4.90
C GLY A 377 -17.16 -28.27 -3.38
N GLU A 378 -16.00 -28.75 -2.95
CA GLU A 378 -15.66 -28.97 -1.53
C GLU A 378 -15.25 -27.66 -0.84
N ALA A 379 -14.74 -26.67 -1.61
CA ALA A 379 -14.29 -25.39 -1.09
C ALA A 379 -14.32 -24.31 -2.17
N LEU A 380 -14.55 -23.07 -1.73
CA LEU A 380 -14.34 -21.87 -2.52
C LEU A 380 -13.09 -21.13 -2.00
N TRP A 381 -12.12 -20.90 -2.89
CA TRP A 381 -10.91 -20.16 -2.60
C TRP A 381 -11.09 -18.70 -3.02
N ILE A 382 -10.78 -17.79 -2.10
CA ILE A 382 -10.90 -16.35 -2.28
C ILE A 382 -9.59 -15.68 -1.88
N SER A 383 -9.35 -14.46 -2.37
CA SER A 383 -8.19 -13.68 -1.94
C SER A 383 -8.38 -13.24 -0.48
N HIS A 384 -7.38 -13.44 0.36
CA HIS A 384 -7.38 -12.90 1.73
C HIS A 384 -7.43 -11.37 1.78
N ARG A 385 -7.05 -10.69 0.69
CA ARG A 385 -7.07 -9.22 0.57
C ARG A 385 -8.47 -8.60 0.56
N ILE A 386 -9.54 -9.40 0.51
CA ILE A 386 -10.90 -8.91 0.69
C ILE A 386 -11.25 -8.62 2.16
N LEU A 387 -10.44 -9.12 3.09
CA LEU A 387 -10.65 -8.97 4.52
C LEU A 387 -9.94 -7.73 5.06
N ASP A 388 -10.43 -7.24 6.18
CA ASP A 388 -9.77 -6.19 6.97
C ASP A 388 -8.45 -6.69 7.59
N ASP A 389 -7.71 -5.80 8.25
CA ASP A 389 -6.42 -6.11 8.86
C ASP A 389 -6.51 -7.19 9.94
N ASP A 390 -7.66 -7.30 10.61
CA ASP A 390 -7.94 -8.37 11.58
C ASP A 390 -8.27 -9.72 10.92
N GLY A 391 -8.42 -9.74 9.58
CA GLY A 391 -8.78 -10.94 8.81
C GLY A 391 -10.19 -11.45 9.07
N THR A 392 -11.10 -10.61 9.52
CA THR A 392 -12.40 -11.02 10.05
C THR A 392 -13.57 -10.73 9.12
N LYS A 393 -13.54 -9.63 8.37
CA LYS A 393 -14.68 -9.17 7.57
C LYS A 393 -14.28 -8.41 6.31
N THR A 394 -15.17 -8.41 5.35
CA THR A 394 -15.05 -7.74 4.06
C THR A 394 -15.41 -6.25 4.14
N LEU A 395 -15.31 -5.52 3.00
CA LEU A 395 -15.64 -4.09 2.94
C LEU A 395 -17.08 -3.77 3.34
N ASP A 396 -18.03 -4.67 3.09
CA ASP A 396 -19.45 -4.55 3.44
C ASP A 396 -19.80 -5.12 4.80
N ASP A 397 -18.80 -5.31 5.67
CA ASP A 397 -18.90 -5.81 7.04
C ASP A 397 -19.37 -7.29 7.18
N MET A 398 -19.49 -8.04 6.07
CA MET A 398 -19.80 -9.46 6.11
C MET A 398 -18.59 -10.26 6.61
N THR A 399 -18.84 -11.16 7.57
CA THR A 399 -17.80 -12.07 8.09
C THR A 399 -17.66 -13.33 7.22
N LEU A 400 -16.54 -14.05 7.37
CA LEU A 400 -16.36 -15.34 6.69
C LEU A 400 -17.40 -16.39 7.12
N GLU A 401 -17.91 -16.31 8.36
CA GLU A 401 -18.94 -17.22 8.88
C GLU A 401 -20.32 -16.94 8.25
N GLU A 402 -20.56 -15.69 7.85
CA GLU A 402 -21.81 -15.28 7.19
C GLU A 402 -21.80 -15.57 5.69
N MET A 403 -20.62 -15.78 5.09
CA MET A 403 -20.45 -16.14 3.69
C MET A 403 -20.68 -17.64 3.47
#